data_d91ec48d8070e4bc0a5dc8d5e51af54d
#
_entry.id   d91ec48d8070e4bc0a5dc8d5e51af54d
#
_cell.length_a   1.000
_cell.length_b   1.000
_cell.length_c   1.000
_cell.angle_alpha   90.00
_cell.angle_beta   90.00
_cell.angle_gamma   90.00
#
_symmetry.space_group_name_H-M   'P 1'
#
loop_
_entity.id
_entity.type
_entity.pdbx_description
1 polymer ?
#
loop_
_entity_poly.entity_id
_entity_poly.type
_entity_poly.pdbx_seq_one_letter_code
_entity_poly.pdbx_strand_id
1 'polypeptide(L)'
;MITDADLIIVYHPKFKSEALRLKKHREDFSKFKVEAVDITKVYNEFSSGADDPTGLRDFSRMVYTRSPNYKYLLLFGDGSYDFRHIDQRVDNESFVPTYETLESYNPINGFPTDDYYALLDDTEGADLVGLMDVSVGRLLCRN
;
A
#
# COMPACT_ATOMS: atom_id res chain seq x y z
N MET A 1 8.06 -12.95 10.49
CA MET A 1 8.78 -12.56 9.25
C MET A 1 8.01 -13.16 8.07
N ILE A 2 7.64 -12.35 7.06
CA ILE A 2 6.86 -12.81 5.89
C ILE A 2 7.86 -13.38 4.88
N THR A 3 7.73 -14.66 4.54
CA THR A 3 8.65 -15.37 3.62
C THR A 3 7.92 -16.21 2.57
N ASP A 4 6.60 -16.33 2.67
CA ASP A 4 5.81 -17.15 1.75
C ASP A 4 4.36 -16.63 1.74
N ALA A 5 4.10 -15.63 0.93
CA ALA A 5 2.79 -15.05 0.73
C ALA A 5 2.52 -14.84 -0.77
N ASP A 6 1.29 -15.10 -1.21
CA ASP A 6 0.81 -14.77 -2.55
C ASP A 6 0.16 -13.38 -2.57
N LEU A 7 -0.53 -13.03 -1.47
CA LEU A 7 -1.29 -11.79 -1.29
C LEU A 7 -0.93 -11.15 0.04
N ILE A 8 -0.60 -9.86 -0.01
CA ILE A 8 -0.48 -9.00 1.17
C ILE A 8 -1.69 -8.06 1.22
N ILE A 9 -2.35 -8.01 2.37
CA ILE A 9 -3.40 -7.03 2.67
C ILE A 9 -2.84 -6.04 3.68
N VAL A 10 -2.58 -4.80 3.27
CA VAL A 10 -2.21 -3.72 4.19
C VAL A 10 -3.49 -3.00 4.58
N TYR A 11 -3.79 -2.95 5.88
CA TYR A 11 -5.03 -2.37 6.37
C TYR A 11 -4.78 -1.31 7.45
N HIS A 12 -5.67 -0.31 7.51
CA HIS A 12 -5.74 0.59 8.65
C HIS A 12 -6.41 -0.10 9.85
N PRO A 13 -5.97 0.13 11.11
CA PRO A 13 -6.52 -0.50 12.33
C PRO A 13 -8.05 -0.48 12.45
N LYS A 14 -8.69 0.57 11.96
CA LYS A 14 -10.15 0.74 11.91
C LYS A 14 -10.86 -0.41 11.17
N PHE A 15 -10.22 -1.00 10.15
CA PHE A 15 -10.78 -2.04 9.27
C PHE A 15 -10.22 -3.44 9.55
N LYS A 16 -9.62 -3.65 10.72
CA LYS A 16 -8.95 -4.91 11.07
C LYS A 16 -9.87 -6.13 10.93
N SER A 17 -11.10 -6.06 11.41
CA SER A 17 -12.05 -7.18 11.37
C SER A 17 -12.39 -7.59 9.94
N GLU A 18 -12.62 -6.60 9.08
CA GLU A 18 -12.98 -6.79 7.68
C GLU A 18 -11.79 -7.33 6.87
N ALA A 19 -10.60 -6.80 7.13
CA ALA A 19 -9.36 -7.28 6.50
C ALA A 19 -9.06 -8.73 6.86
N LEU A 20 -9.25 -9.12 8.12
CA LEU A 20 -9.07 -10.52 8.55
C LEU A 20 -10.15 -11.44 7.99
N ARG A 21 -11.40 -10.98 7.84
CA ARG A 21 -12.46 -11.71 7.17
C ARG A 21 -12.13 -11.95 5.69
N LEU A 22 -11.62 -10.92 5.01
CA LEU A 22 -11.19 -11.03 3.62
C LEU A 22 -9.99 -11.97 3.47
N LYS A 23 -8.99 -11.87 4.37
CA LYS A 23 -7.87 -12.80 4.44
C LYS A 23 -8.39 -14.24 4.46
N LYS A 24 -9.24 -14.58 5.43
CA LYS A 24 -9.79 -15.94 5.55
C LYS A 24 -10.56 -16.35 4.28
N HIS A 25 -11.37 -15.48 3.70
CA HIS A 25 -12.08 -15.78 2.47
C HIS A 25 -11.13 -16.12 1.31
N ARG A 26 -10.03 -15.38 1.16
CA ARG A 26 -9.05 -15.64 0.11
C ARG A 26 -8.26 -16.94 0.35
N GLU A 27 -7.94 -17.26 1.59
CA GLU A 27 -7.33 -18.53 1.96
C GLU A 27 -8.26 -19.70 1.66
N ASP A 28 -9.53 -19.60 2.03
CA ASP A 28 -10.52 -20.68 1.86
C ASP A 28 -10.92 -20.87 0.38
N PHE A 29 -11.16 -19.79 -0.35
CA PHE A 29 -11.69 -19.83 -1.71
C PHE A 29 -10.61 -19.87 -2.79
N SER A 30 -9.66 -18.94 -2.74
CA SER A 30 -8.59 -18.80 -3.75
C SER A 30 -7.37 -19.67 -3.45
N LYS A 31 -7.30 -20.27 -2.26
CA LYS A 31 -6.15 -21.04 -1.77
C LYS A 31 -4.84 -20.24 -1.75
N PHE A 32 -4.93 -18.92 -1.63
CA PHE A 32 -3.79 -18.05 -1.49
C PHE A 32 -3.20 -18.13 -0.09
N LYS A 33 -1.89 -17.98 0.01
CA LYS A 33 -1.20 -17.68 1.27
C LYS A 33 -1.30 -16.17 1.48
N VAL A 34 -2.12 -15.77 2.44
CA VAL A 34 -2.45 -14.34 2.66
C VAL A 34 -1.86 -13.86 3.97
N GLU A 35 -1.18 -12.71 3.92
CA GLU A 35 -0.80 -11.99 5.13
C GLU A 35 -1.53 -10.66 5.21
N ALA A 36 -2.10 -10.39 6.39
CA ALA A 36 -2.76 -9.13 6.69
C ALA A 36 -1.91 -8.33 7.68
N VAL A 37 -1.51 -7.14 7.27
CA VAL A 37 -0.55 -6.30 7.99
C VAL A 37 -1.19 -4.96 8.33
N ASP A 38 -1.09 -4.60 9.60
CA ASP A 38 -1.47 -3.29 10.11
C ASP A 38 -0.49 -2.22 9.60
N ILE A 39 -0.99 -1.18 8.92
CA ILE A 39 -0.15 -0.14 8.35
C ILE A 39 0.70 0.60 9.39
N THR A 40 0.21 0.73 10.63
CA THR A 40 0.98 1.39 11.69
C THR A 40 2.26 0.63 12.05
N LYS A 41 2.25 -0.70 11.87
CA LYS A 41 3.45 -1.53 12.05
C LYS A 41 4.43 -1.32 10.91
N VAL A 42 3.93 -1.13 9.68
CA VAL A 42 4.76 -0.77 8.53
C VAL A 42 5.46 0.56 8.79
N TYR A 43 4.73 1.57 9.23
CA TYR A 43 5.31 2.87 9.55
C TYR A 43 6.37 2.80 10.65
N ASN A 44 6.12 2.04 11.70
CA ASN A 44 7.08 1.89 12.79
C ASN A 44 8.41 1.27 12.34
N GLU A 45 8.37 0.31 11.41
CA GLU A 45 9.57 -0.39 10.94
C GLU A 45 10.29 0.34 9.79
N PHE A 46 9.55 0.97 8.87
CA PHE A 46 10.11 1.48 7.61
C PHE A 46 10.20 3.01 7.52
N SER A 47 9.46 3.74 8.37
CA SER A 47 9.44 5.21 8.35
C SER A 47 9.51 5.84 9.74
N SER A 48 10.05 5.13 10.74
CA SER A 48 10.19 5.62 12.11
C SER A 48 8.89 6.14 12.75
N GLY A 49 7.76 5.54 12.34
CA GLY A 49 6.41 5.89 12.80
C GLY A 49 5.75 7.03 12.03
N ALA A 50 6.40 7.58 11.01
CA ALA A 50 5.79 8.60 10.15
C ALA A 50 4.89 7.95 9.08
N ASP A 51 3.75 8.57 8.79
CA ASP A 51 2.88 8.19 7.69
C ASP A 51 3.59 8.56 6.37
N ASP A 52 4.29 7.59 5.79
CA ASP A 52 5.12 7.80 4.61
C ASP A 52 4.82 6.72 3.53
N PRO A 53 4.38 7.14 2.33
CA PRO A 53 4.21 6.23 1.20
C PRO A 53 5.48 5.42 0.88
N THR A 54 6.67 6.02 1.05
CA THR A 54 7.94 5.33 0.80
C THR A 54 8.14 4.15 1.76
N GLY A 55 7.76 4.30 3.02
CA GLY A 55 7.81 3.20 3.99
C GLY A 55 6.92 2.02 3.59
N LEU A 56 5.76 2.29 3.01
CA LEU A 56 4.88 1.24 2.49
C LEU A 56 5.47 0.55 1.25
N ARG A 57 6.10 1.31 0.34
CA ARG A 57 6.82 0.74 -0.80
C ARG A 57 7.99 -0.13 -0.36
N ASP A 58 8.80 0.33 0.58
CA ASP A 58 9.95 -0.41 1.12
C ASP A 58 9.52 -1.70 1.81
N PHE A 59 8.39 -1.68 2.51
CA PHE A 59 7.77 -2.89 3.04
C PHE A 59 7.38 -3.87 1.91
N SER A 60 6.68 -3.40 0.86
CA SER A 60 6.30 -4.22 -0.30
C SER A 60 7.53 -4.84 -0.97
N ARG A 61 8.59 -4.06 -1.17
CA ARG A 61 9.87 -4.50 -1.72
C ARG A 61 10.55 -5.54 -0.84
N MET A 62 10.54 -5.36 0.47
CA MET A 62 11.08 -6.35 1.40
C MET A 62 10.34 -7.69 1.28
N VAL A 63 9.00 -7.66 1.13
CA VAL A 63 8.22 -8.88 0.92
C VAL A 63 8.54 -9.50 -0.45
N TYR A 64 8.62 -8.70 -1.51
CA TYR A 64 8.96 -9.15 -2.86
C TYR A 64 10.30 -9.88 -2.90
N THR A 65 11.31 -9.35 -2.24
CA THR A 65 12.64 -9.97 -2.16
C THR A 65 12.63 -11.30 -1.39
N ARG A 66 11.74 -11.46 -0.41
CA ARG A 66 11.73 -12.62 0.50
C ARG A 66 10.72 -13.70 0.16
N SER A 67 9.66 -13.33 -0.58
CA SER A 67 8.57 -14.23 -0.94
C SER A 67 8.46 -14.37 -2.46
N PRO A 68 9.01 -15.44 -3.06
CA PRO A 68 9.00 -15.64 -4.51
C PRO A 68 7.58 -15.76 -5.11
N ASN A 69 6.58 -16.02 -4.27
CA ASN A 69 5.19 -16.19 -4.69
C ASN A 69 4.37 -14.90 -4.57
N TYR A 70 4.94 -13.81 -4.05
CA TYR A 70 4.25 -12.56 -3.85
C TYR A 70 3.84 -11.93 -5.19
N LYS A 71 2.54 -11.79 -5.40
CA LYS A 71 1.95 -11.31 -6.67
C LYS A 71 0.92 -10.21 -6.49
N TYR A 72 0.33 -10.10 -5.29
CA TYR A 72 -0.81 -9.21 -5.07
C TYR A 72 -0.62 -8.38 -3.82
N LEU A 73 -0.79 -7.07 -3.97
CA LEU A 73 -0.87 -6.10 -2.88
C LEU A 73 -2.29 -5.51 -2.84
N LEU A 74 -2.97 -5.63 -1.71
CA LEU A 74 -4.26 -5.00 -1.49
C LEU A 74 -4.15 -3.94 -0.39
N LEU A 75 -4.48 -2.71 -0.74
CA LEU A 75 -4.56 -1.57 0.17
C LEU A 75 -6.00 -1.46 0.69
N PHE A 76 -6.19 -1.72 1.98
CA PHE A 76 -7.52 -1.76 2.58
C PHE A 76 -7.78 -0.49 3.41
N GLY A 77 -8.38 0.49 2.75
CA GLY A 77 -8.69 1.83 3.26
C GLY A 77 -8.58 2.87 2.15
N ASP A 78 -9.40 3.90 2.25
CA ASP A 78 -9.31 5.07 1.37
C ASP A 78 -7.98 5.81 1.61
N GLY A 79 -7.50 6.53 0.61
CA GLY A 79 -6.25 7.28 0.66
C GLY A 79 -6.45 8.70 0.18
N SER A 80 -5.63 9.59 0.70
CA SER A 80 -5.50 10.96 0.24
C SER A 80 -4.03 11.25 -0.09
N TYR A 81 -3.79 12.06 -1.11
CA TYR A 81 -2.47 12.63 -1.36
C TYR A 81 -2.02 13.55 -0.21
N ASP A 82 -2.98 14.21 0.44
CA ASP A 82 -2.74 15.01 1.65
C ASP A 82 -2.82 14.14 2.92
N PHE A 83 -2.08 13.05 2.95
CA PHE A 83 -2.03 12.11 4.07
C PHE A 83 -1.47 12.75 5.37
N ARG A 84 -0.84 13.92 5.26
CA ARG A 84 -0.34 14.72 6.40
C ARG A 84 -1.35 15.73 6.93
N HIS A 85 -2.55 15.79 6.37
CA HIS A 85 -3.62 16.73 6.76
C HIS A 85 -3.17 18.21 6.80
N ILE A 86 -2.40 18.63 5.79
CA ILE A 86 -1.91 20.00 5.67
C ILE A 86 -3.05 20.94 5.33
N ASP A 87 -3.96 20.54 4.44
CA ASP A 87 -5.15 21.31 4.10
C ASP A 87 -6.32 20.98 5.02
N GLN A 88 -6.45 21.73 6.10
CA GLN A 88 -7.53 21.58 7.08
C GLN A 88 -8.92 22.01 6.59
N ARG A 89 -9.04 22.52 5.36
CA ARG A 89 -10.33 22.95 4.78
C ARG A 89 -11.10 21.78 4.16
N VAL A 90 -10.45 20.66 3.94
CA VAL A 90 -11.01 19.49 3.29
C VAL A 90 -10.97 18.31 4.27
N ASP A 91 -12.03 17.51 4.29
CA ASP A 91 -12.05 16.25 5.04
C ASP A 91 -11.21 15.20 4.27
N ASN A 92 -9.91 15.21 4.54
CA ASN A 92 -8.90 14.38 3.88
C ASN A 92 -8.53 13.17 4.77
N GLU A 93 -9.52 12.45 5.29
CA GLU A 93 -9.22 11.25 6.07
C GLU A 93 -8.45 10.26 5.19
N SER A 94 -7.18 9.99 5.52
CA SER A 94 -6.31 9.04 4.84
C SER A 94 -6.05 7.85 5.73
N PHE A 95 -6.53 6.68 5.33
CA PHE A 95 -6.32 5.43 6.08
C PHE A 95 -5.10 4.67 5.59
N VAL A 96 -4.91 4.62 4.28
CA VAL A 96 -3.73 4.07 3.62
C VAL A 96 -3.33 5.05 2.54
N PRO A 97 -2.18 5.74 2.66
CA PRO A 97 -1.82 6.85 1.77
C PRO A 97 -1.71 6.37 0.31
N THR A 98 -1.96 7.29 -0.60
CA THR A 98 -1.60 7.14 -2.01
C THR A 98 -0.34 7.97 -2.29
N TYR A 99 0.44 7.55 -3.27
CA TYR A 99 1.59 8.31 -3.73
C TYR A 99 1.13 9.37 -4.73
N GLU A 100 1.67 10.58 -4.62
CA GLU A 100 1.50 11.63 -5.61
C GLU A 100 2.81 11.87 -6.35
N THR A 101 2.73 12.02 -7.67
CA THR A 101 3.89 12.30 -8.52
C THR A 101 4.52 13.64 -8.16
N LEU A 102 5.83 13.79 -8.42
CA LEU A 102 6.61 14.96 -8.00
C LEU A 102 6.26 16.27 -8.75
N GLU A 103 5.53 16.19 -9.86
CA GLU A 103 5.21 17.34 -10.72
C GLU A 103 3.86 17.98 -10.37
N SER A 104 3.70 18.49 -9.16
CA SER A 104 2.44 19.08 -8.67
C SER A 104 1.94 20.32 -9.46
N TYR A 105 2.80 20.98 -10.25
CA TYR A 105 2.43 22.13 -11.09
C TYR A 105 1.90 21.76 -12.49
N ASN A 106 2.08 20.51 -12.90
CA ASN A 106 1.62 20.03 -14.20
C ASN A 106 0.40 19.14 -14.03
N PRO A 107 -0.81 19.61 -14.36
CA PRO A 107 -2.03 18.84 -14.14
C PRO A 107 -2.14 17.56 -15.02
N ILE A 108 -1.25 17.39 -15.98
CA ILE A 108 -1.16 16.17 -16.80
C ILE A 108 -0.30 15.12 -16.10
N ASN A 109 0.78 15.56 -15.44
CA ASN A 109 1.75 14.68 -14.79
C ASN A 109 1.57 14.61 -13.26
N GLY A 110 0.78 15.53 -12.67
CA GLY A 110 0.45 15.55 -11.25
C GLY A 110 -0.81 14.71 -10.99
N PHE A 111 -0.66 13.46 -10.57
CA PHE A 111 -1.77 12.58 -10.23
C PHE A 111 -1.41 11.62 -9.09
N PRO A 112 -2.40 11.24 -8.26
CA PRO A 112 -2.21 10.20 -7.26
C PRO A 112 -2.23 8.83 -7.91
N THR A 113 -1.37 7.92 -7.46
CA THR A 113 -1.32 6.55 -7.97
C THR A 113 -0.87 5.56 -6.89
N ASP A 114 -1.37 4.35 -6.97
CA ASP A 114 -0.92 3.22 -6.14
C ASP A 114 0.14 2.37 -6.85
N ASP A 115 0.41 2.59 -8.13
CA ASP A 115 1.43 1.85 -8.91
C ASP A 115 2.83 1.98 -8.30
N TYR A 116 3.09 3.09 -7.62
CA TYR A 116 4.31 3.33 -6.86
C TYR A 116 4.68 2.18 -5.90
N TYR A 117 3.67 1.53 -5.29
CA TYR A 117 3.87 0.43 -4.34
C TYR A 117 4.16 -0.91 -5.02
N ALA A 118 4.06 -0.95 -6.35
CA ALA A 118 4.26 -2.14 -7.17
C ALA A 118 5.51 -2.08 -8.06
N LEU A 119 6.17 -0.91 -8.14
CA LEU A 119 7.44 -0.69 -8.82
C LEU A 119 8.58 -0.94 -7.83
N LEU A 120 9.12 -2.15 -7.80
CA LEU A 120 9.94 -2.64 -6.69
C LEU A 120 11.43 -2.83 -7.04
N ASP A 121 11.82 -2.68 -8.31
CA ASP A 121 13.20 -2.75 -8.74
C ASP A 121 14.04 -1.55 -8.22
N ASP A 122 15.36 -1.72 -8.16
CA ASP A 122 16.30 -0.73 -7.57
C ASP A 122 16.31 0.62 -8.29
N THR A 123 16.01 0.62 -9.59
CA THR A 123 16.04 1.82 -10.44
C THR A 123 14.67 2.47 -10.63
N GLU A 124 13.64 1.91 -10.00
CA GLU A 124 12.25 2.35 -10.14
C GLU A 124 11.76 3.14 -8.93
N GLY A 125 10.63 3.77 -9.10
CA GLY A 125 9.85 4.40 -8.02
C GLY A 125 9.55 5.87 -8.27
N ALA A 126 10.50 6.78 -8.07
CA ALA A 126 10.21 8.22 -8.05
C ALA A 126 9.59 8.75 -9.36
N ASP A 127 10.03 8.24 -10.51
CA ASP A 127 9.56 8.67 -11.82
C ASP A 127 8.39 7.83 -12.37
N LEU A 128 7.91 6.85 -11.60
CA LEU A 128 6.85 5.90 -11.99
C LEU A 128 7.11 5.25 -13.37
N VAL A 129 8.35 5.01 -13.70
CA VAL A 129 8.79 4.35 -14.93
C VAL A 129 9.21 2.93 -14.60
N GLY A 130 8.66 1.97 -15.29
CA GLY A 130 8.97 0.55 -15.10
C GLY A 130 7.77 -0.35 -15.34
N LEU A 131 7.95 -1.63 -15.08
CA LEU A 131 6.88 -2.63 -15.10
C LEU A 131 6.54 -3.00 -13.66
N MET A 132 5.26 -3.06 -13.35
CA MET A 132 4.84 -3.49 -12.01
C MET A 132 5.25 -4.94 -11.73
N ASP A 133 5.98 -5.15 -10.66
CA ASP A 133 6.42 -6.47 -10.19
C ASP A 133 5.29 -7.26 -9.54
N VAL A 134 4.33 -6.54 -8.94
CA VAL A 134 3.15 -7.10 -8.30
C VAL A 134 1.91 -6.33 -8.75
N SER A 135 0.75 -6.98 -8.73
CA SER A 135 -0.52 -6.30 -8.99
C SER A 135 -0.98 -5.58 -7.74
N VAL A 136 -1.23 -4.29 -7.83
CA VAL A 136 -1.77 -3.50 -6.73
C VAL A 136 -3.26 -3.20 -6.93
N GLY A 137 -4.02 -3.19 -5.85
CA GLY A 137 -5.42 -2.78 -5.85
C GLY A 137 -5.81 -2.16 -4.52
N ARG A 138 -6.85 -1.33 -4.53
CA ARG A 138 -7.34 -0.63 -3.34
C ARG A 138 -8.83 -0.88 -3.12
N LEU A 139 -9.21 -1.09 -1.86
CA LEU A 139 -10.60 -1.01 -1.39
C LEU A 139 -10.81 0.34 -0.70
N LEU A 140 -11.63 1.19 -1.32
CA LEU A 140 -11.96 2.53 -0.83
C LEU A 140 -12.96 2.43 0.32
N CYS A 141 -12.47 2.24 1.53
CA CYS A 141 -13.28 2.12 2.74
C CYS A 141 -13.05 3.34 3.64
N ARG A 142 -14.16 3.95 4.14
CA ARG A 142 -14.15 5.04 5.11
C ARG A 142 -14.90 4.70 6.40
N ASN A 143 -15.91 3.82 6.35
CA ASN A 143 -16.79 3.44 7.45
C ASN A 143 -16.83 1.92 7.61
#